data_5194961957b01755267bfdf1696ae807
#
_entry.id   5194961957b01755267bfdf1696ae807
#
_cell.length_a   1.000
_cell.length_b   1.000
_cell.length_c   1.000
_cell.angle_alpha   90.00
_cell.angle_beta   90.00
_cell.angle_gamma   90.00
#
_symmetry.space_group_name_H-M   'P 1'
#
loop_
_entity.id
_entity.type
_entity.pdbx_description
1 polymer ?
#
loop_
_entity_poly.entity_id
_entity_poly.type
_entity_poly.pdbx_seq_one_letter_code
_entity_poly.pdbx_strand_id
1 'polypeptide(L)'
;MSEQAVLPIDAPHQPTFDNFVVGDNAELCNTLKSEANGFSGYWLCGEDVCGKTHLLRATCLSAVGHGHLHVYLDCTATASQAVVDSLLELIDTLHNGQDLSATIAIDHADEIRGERVAEQALMALYNTLHDGRGDTPRRLMVAHRQPAVTVSFSLADLNSRLRALAHHQLVSLNDPDKSQVLRIRAEQRGYHLSDSVVEYWLRRGPRGIDRLLADLERLDAATLQHKRLLTVPLLKSVLGY
;
A
#
# COMPACT_ATOMS: atom_id res chain seq x y z
N MET A 1 -7.42 28.85 -1.11
CA MET A 1 -7.37 28.05 -2.35
C MET A 1 -6.25 27.06 -2.14
N SER A 2 -6.58 25.91 -1.58
CA SER A 2 -5.62 24.84 -1.30
C SER A 2 -5.32 24.12 -2.60
N GLU A 3 -4.06 24.12 -3.01
CA GLU A 3 -3.58 23.21 -4.04
C GLU A 3 -3.79 21.77 -3.55
N GLN A 4 -4.77 21.13 -4.13
CA GLN A 4 -4.91 19.68 -4.08
C GLN A 4 -3.59 19.10 -4.58
N ALA A 5 -2.91 18.29 -3.77
CA ALA A 5 -1.76 17.53 -4.23
C ALA A 5 -2.25 16.57 -5.32
N VAL A 6 -2.13 17.03 -6.57
CA VAL A 6 -2.41 16.23 -7.75
C VAL A 6 -1.32 15.17 -7.81
N LEU A 7 -1.68 13.94 -7.45
CA LEU A 7 -0.87 12.79 -7.81
C LEU A 7 -0.63 12.84 -9.32
N PRO A 8 0.63 12.74 -9.81
CA PRO A 8 0.90 12.77 -11.24
C PRO A 8 0.15 11.63 -11.93
N ILE A 9 -0.79 11.99 -12.80
CA ILE A 9 -1.72 11.09 -13.49
C ILE A 9 -1.02 10.17 -14.51
N ASP A 10 0.27 10.38 -14.76
CA ASP A 10 1.05 9.67 -15.80
C ASP A 10 2.15 8.73 -15.27
N ALA A 11 1.99 8.12 -14.09
CA ALA A 11 2.91 7.06 -13.70
C ALA A 11 2.40 5.72 -14.28
N PRO A 12 3.16 5.04 -15.17
CA PRO A 12 2.71 3.79 -15.83
C PRO A 12 2.48 2.61 -14.87
N HIS A 13 2.49 2.83 -13.57
CA HIS A 13 2.44 1.79 -12.55
C HIS A 13 1.61 2.13 -11.31
N GLN A 14 0.55 2.93 -11.45
CA GLN A 14 -0.34 3.19 -10.30
C GLN A 14 -0.89 1.87 -9.73
N PRO A 15 -0.76 1.62 -8.43
CA PRO A 15 -1.36 0.48 -7.76
C PRO A 15 -2.88 0.54 -7.85
N THR A 16 -3.49 -0.49 -8.45
CA THR A 16 -4.95 -0.66 -8.53
C THR A 16 -5.30 -2.08 -8.11
N PHE A 17 -6.58 -2.33 -7.82
CA PHE A 17 -7.04 -3.70 -7.57
C PHE A 17 -6.94 -4.61 -8.80
N ASP A 18 -6.97 -4.05 -10.01
CA ASP A 18 -6.91 -4.83 -11.26
C ASP A 18 -5.49 -5.34 -11.55
N ASN A 19 -4.46 -4.61 -11.09
CA ASN A 19 -3.07 -5.03 -11.25
C ASN A 19 -2.45 -5.60 -9.95
N PHE A 20 -3.28 -5.91 -8.95
CA PHE A 20 -2.90 -6.64 -7.75
C PHE A 20 -3.08 -8.14 -7.94
N VAL A 21 -2.02 -8.91 -7.77
CA VAL A 21 -2.12 -10.37 -7.75
C VAL A 21 -2.61 -10.81 -6.39
N VAL A 22 -3.82 -11.32 -6.36
CA VAL A 22 -4.57 -11.60 -5.13
C VAL A 22 -3.95 -12.72 -4.32
N GLY A 23 -3.49 -13.80 -4.97
CA GLY A 23 -2.98 -14.99 -4.27
C GLY A 23 -3.96 -15.45 -3.18
N ASP A 24 -3.45 -15.74 -2.00
CA ASP A 24 -4.26 -16.16 -0.84
C ASP A 24 -4.90 -14.99 -0.07
N ASN A 25 -4.89 -13.76 -0.63
CA ASN A 25 -5.41 -12.55 0.03
C ASN A 25 -6.83 -12.15 -0.45
N ALA A 26 -7.63 -13.09 -0.97
CA ALA A 26 -8.92 -12.80 -1.60
C ALA A 26 -9.93 -12.17 -0.63
N GLU A 27 -10.00 -12.63 0.61
CA GLU A 27 -10.91 -12.10 1.63
C GLU A 27 -10.60 -10.62 1.91
N LEU A 28 -9.34 -10.27 2.12
CA LEU A 28 -8.91 -8.89 2.35
C LEU A 28 -9.24 -8.00 1.13
N CYS A 29 -8.93 -8.47 -0.07
CA CYS A 29 -9.24 -7.72 -1.30
C CYS A 29 -10.74 -7.43 -1.44
N ASN A 30 -11.59 -8.40 -1.16
CA ASN A 30 -13.04 -8.23 -1.19
C ASN A 30 -13.53 -7.26 -0.11
N THR A 31 -12.97 -7.36 1.10
CA THR A 31 -13.26 -6.43 2.20
C THR A 31 -12.89 -4.99 1.85
N LEU A 32 -11.71 -4.78 1.26
CA LEU A 32 -11.27 -3.43 0.89
C LEU A 32 -12.03 -2.83 -0.30
N LYS A 33 -12.55 -3.67 -1.20
CA LYS A 33 -13.41 -3.24 -2.32
C LYS A 33 -14.84 -2.89 -1.89
N SER A 34 -15.30 -3.44 -0.76
CA SER A 34 -16.66 -3.17 -0.26
C SER A 34 -16.75 -1.78 0.36
N GLU A 35 -17.85 -1.11 0.14
CA GLU A 35 -18.21 0.10 0.89
C GLU A 35 -18.84 -0.31 2.21
N ALA A 36 -18.49 0.42 3.28
CA ALA A 36 -19.10 0.24 4.59
C ALA A 36 -19.68 1.58 5.06
N ASN A 37 -20.86 1.55 5.65
CA ASN A 37 -21.43 2.72 6.31
C ASN A 37 -20.76 2.94 7.66
N GLY A 38 -20.59 4.19 8.04
CA GLY A 38 -19.93 4.58 9.28
C GLY A 38 -18.44 4.28 9.30
N PHE A 39 -17.88 4.12 10.51
CA PHE A 39 -16.44 3.84 10.68
C PHE A 39 -16.10 2.38 10.37
N SER A 40 -15.05 2.20 9.57
CA SER A 40 -14.43 0.92 9.33
C SER A 40 -12.90 1.05 9.47
N GLY A 41 -12.31 0.24 10.34
CA GLY A 41 -10.88 0.31 10.62
C GLY A 41 -10.17 -1.04 10.36
N TYR A 42 -9.02 -1.00 9.70
CA TYR A 42 -8.26 -2.19 9.30
C TYR A 42 -6.79 -2.07 9.71
N TRP A 43 -6.28 -3.14 10.30
CA TRP A 43 -4.87 -3.33 10.55
C TRP A 43 -4.32 -4.36 9.56
N LEU A 44 -3.48 -3.91 8.64
CA LEU A 44 -2.84 -4.76 7.64
C LEU A 44 -1.42 -5.09 8.09
N CYS A 45 -1.13 -6.36 8.33
CA CYS A 45 0.22 -6.76 8.69
C CYS A 45 0.76 -7.85 7.76
N GLY A 46 2.07 -8.02 7.76
CA GLY A 46 2.76 -9.02 6.95
C GLY A 46 4.20 -8.60 6.68
N GLU A 47 4.96 -9.53 6.13
CA GLU A 47 6.36 -9.31 5.76
C GLU A 47 6.53 -8.11 4.82
N ASP A 48 7.77 -7.64 4.70
CA ASP A 48 8.09 -6.61 3.72
C ASP A 48 7.73 -7.11 2.31
N VAL A 49 7.21 -6.19 1.49
CA VAL A 49 6.85 -6.45 0.07
C VAL A 49 5.75 -7.50 -0.16
N CYS A 50 4.92 -7.81 0.84
CA CYS A 50 3.75 -8.69 0.65
C CYS A 50 2.55 -8.00 -0.03
N GLY A 51 2.65 -6.70 -0.36
CA GLY A 51 1.61 -5.96 -1.08
C GLY A 51 0.78 -4.99 -0.24
N LYS A 52 1.12 -4.72 1.04
CA LYS A 52 0.42 -3.75 1.90
C LYS A 52 0.29 -2.38 1.24
N THR A 53 1.41 -1.77 0.87
CA THR A 53 1.46 -0.47 0.19
C THR A 53 0.60 -0.44 -1.07
N HIS A 54 0.63 -1.52 -1.87
CA HIS A 54 -0.19 -1.64 -3.07
C HIS A 54 -1.68 -1.57 -2.74
N LEU A 55 -2.14 -2.37 -1.78
CA LEU A 55 -3.56 -2.40 -1.40
C LEU A 55 -4.01 -1.09 -0.76
N LEU A 56 -3.19 -0.45 0.08
CA LEU A 56 -3.49 0.86 0.65
C LEU A 56 -3.73 1.91 -0.45
N ARG A 57 -2.80 2.00 -1.39
CA ARG A 57 -2.90 2.95 -2.51
C ARG A 57 -4.06 2.61 -3.45
N ALA A 58 -4.26 1.33 -3.77
CA ALA A 58 -5.37 0.89 -4.61
C ALA A 58 -6.73 1.25 -3.98
N THR A 59 -6.86 1.09 -2.65
CA THR A 59 -8.08 1.45 -1.93
C THR A 59 -8.31 2.96 -1.93
N CYS A 60 -7.28 3.77 -1.70
CA CYS A 60 -7.39 5.22 -1.78
C CYS A 60 -7.78 5.68 -3.19
N LEU A 61 -7.17 5.09 -4.23
CA LEU A 61 -7.50 5.41 -5.63
C LEU A 61 -8.91 4.99 -6.04
N SER A 62 -9.41 3.86 -5.53
CA SER A 62 -10.78 3.40 -5.83
C SER A 62 -11.85 4.24 -5.14
N ALA A 63 -11.51 4.96 -4.08
CA ALA A 63 -12.40 5.84 -3.34
C ALA A 63 -12.55 7.24 -3.98
N VAL A 64 -11.89 7.50 -5.12
CA VAL A 64 -11.95 8.80 -5.79
C VAL A 64 -13.36 9.09 -6.27
N GLY A 65 -13.99 10.12 -5.69
CA GLY A 65 -15.34 10.59 -6.03
C GLY A 65 -15.55 12.00 -5.50
N HIS A 66 -16.59 12.69 -6.02
CA HIS A 66 -16.93 14.02 -5.53
C HIS A 66 -17.35 13.96 -4.04
N GLY A 67 -16.68 14.75 -3.21
CA GLY A 67 -16.99 14.83 -1.77
C GLY A 67 -16.41 13.70 -0.93
N HIS A 68 -15.43 12.94 -1.43
CA HIS A 68 -14.72 11.91 -0.69
C HIS A 68 -13.25 12.31 -0.47
N LEU A 69 -12.83 12.38 0.79
CA LEU A 69 -11.43 12.61 1.17
C LEU A 69 -10.67 11.27 1.10
N HIS A 70 -9.64 11.21 0.27
CA HIS A 70 -8.77 10.04 0.19
C HIS A 70 -7.32 10.47 0.38
N VAL A 71 -6.65 9.85 1.34
CA VAL A 71 -5.26 10.18 1.70
C VAL A 71 -4.45 8.92 1.94
N TYR A 72 -3.30 8.85 1.31
CA TYR A 72 -2.26 7.89 1.59
C TYR A 72 -1.07 8.62 2.22
N LEU A 73 -0.72 8.26 3.45
CA LEU A 73 0.41 8.80 4.21
C LEU A 73 1.47 7.70 4.40
N ASP A 74 2.67 7.96 3.88
CA ASP A 74 3.84 7.09 4.07
C ASP A 74 4.71 7.66 5.19
N CYS A 75 4.80 6.96 6.30
CA CYS A 75 5.56 7.41 7.46
C CYS A 75 7.09 7.28 7.28
N THR A 76 7.58 6.61 6.24
CA THR A 76 9.03 6.54 5.94
C THR A 76 9.52 7.71 5.09
N ALA A 77 8.64 8.30 4.28
CA ALA A 77 9.01 9.28 3.25
C ALA A 77 9.31 10.68 3.81
N THR A 78 8.95 10.94 5.07
CA THR A 78 9.01 12.28 5.67
C THR A 78 9.57 12.23 7.08
N ALA A 79 10.15 13.35 7.53
CA ALA A 79 10.53 13.52 8.94
C ALA A 79 9.29 13.38 9.84
N SER A 80 9.46 12.84 11.04
CA SER A 80 8.37 12.62 12.02
C SER A 80 7.46 13.85 12.22
N GLN A 81 8.02 15.06 12.20
CA GLN A 81 7.24 16.29 12.32
C GLN A 81 6.28 16.49 11.13
N ALA A 82 6.70 16.21 9.90
CA ALA A 82 5.83 16.37 8.74
C ALA A 82 4.69 15.31 8.72
N VAL A 83 4.92 14.13 9.29
CA VAL A 83 3.86 13.12 9.51
C VAL A 83 2.84 13.69 10.50
N VAL A 84 3.29 14.29 11.61
CA VAL A 84 2.40 14.92 12.61
C VAL A 84 1.59 16.04 11.96
N ASP A 85 2.24 16.93 11.22
CA ASP A 85 1.57 18.07 10.57
C ASP A 85 0.49 17.56 9.59
N SER A 86 0.80 16.53 8.81
CA SER A 86 -0.18 15.90 7.89
C SER A 86 -1.37 15.28 8.64
N LEU A 87 -1.13 14.61 9.76
CA LEU A 87 -2.20 14.03 10.57
C LEU A 87 -3.11 15.11 11.18
N LEU A 88 -2.53 16.23 11.66
CA LEU A 88 -3.29 17.35 12.21
C LEU A 88 -4.11 18.07 11.12
N GLU A 89 -3.57 18.27 9.92
CA GLU A 89 -4.29 18.85 8.79
C GLU A 89 -5.48 17.98 8.37
N LEU A 90 -5.32 16.65 8.38
CA LEU A 90 -6.41 15.71 8.12
C LEU A 90 -7.52 15.82 9.17
N ILE A 91 -7.16 15.92 10.44
CA ILE A 91 -8.11 16.11 11.54
C ILE A 91 -8.90 17.39 11.36
N ASP A 92 -8.22 18.52 11.07
CA ASP A 92 -8.87 19.80 10.82
C ASP A 92 -9.81 19.74 9.60
N THR A 93 -9.39 19.07 8.54
CA THR A 93 -10.22 18.88 7.34
C THR A 93 -11.48 18.09 7.65
N LEU A 94 -11.37 17.02 8.44
CA LEU A 94 -12.51 16.19 8.86
C LEU A 94 -13.47 16.92 9.80
N HIS A 95 -12.97 17.78 10.68
CA HIS A 95 -13.79 18.61 11.57
C HIS A 95 -14.55 19.72 10.83
N ASN A 96 -13.93 20.33 9.82
CA ASN A 96 -14.53 21.38 9.01
C ASN A 96 -15.49 20.86 7.94
N GLY A 97 -15.32 19.61 7.49
CA GLY A 97 -16.17 18.93 6.52
C GLY A 97 -17.26 18.13 7.21
N GLN A 98 -18.41 18.73 7.51
CA GLN A 98 -19.56 18.00 8.02
C GLN A 98 -19.99 16.94 7.00
N ASP A 99 -20.13 15.68 7.43
CA ASP A 99 -20.53 14.54 6.59
C ASP A 99 -19.58 14.18 5.46
N LEU A 100 -18.28 14.50 5.62
CA LEU A 100 -17.25 14.15 4.66
C LEU A 100 -16.91 12.66 4.76
N SER A 101 -17.15 11.92 3.68
CA SER A 101 -16.66 10.55 3.53
C SER A 101 -15.14 10.56 3.43
N ALA A 102 -14.47 9.59 4.07
CA ALA A 102 -13.01 9.56 4.10
C ALA A 102 -12.44 8.15 3.97
N THR A 103 -11.37 8.00 3.20
CA THR A 103 -10.51 6.82 3.16
C THR A 103 -9.08 7.24 3.43
N ILE A 104 -8.55 6.87 4.60
CA ILE A 104 -7.23 7.26 5.06
C ILE A 104 -6.38 6.01 5.26
N ALA A 105 -5.21 6.00 4.63
CA ALA A 105 -4.24 4.93 4.70
C ALA A 105 -2.93 5.44 5.31
N ILE A 106 -2.51 4.83 6.41
CA ILE A 106 -1.24 5.08 7.11
C ILE A 106 -0.33 3.89 6.83
N ASP A 107 0.70 4.10 6.04
CA ASP A 107 1.69 3.08 5.72
C ASP A 107 2.94 3.22 6.59
N HIS A 108 3.62 2.11 6.84
CA HIS A 108 4.82 2.05 7.68
C HIS A 108 4.61 2.66 9.08
N ALA A 109 3.51 2.31 9.74
CA ALA A 109 3.20 2.79 11.09
C ALA A 109 4.25 2.35 12.15
N ASP A 110 5.20 1.50 11.77
CA ASP A 110 6.39 1.16 12.58
C ASP A 110 7.23 2.40 12.89
N GLU A 111 7.31 3.34 11.95
CA GLU A 111 8.18 4.52 12.00
C GLU A 111 7.72 5.58 13.01
N ILE A 112 6.44 5.60 13.35
CA ILE A 112 5.91 6.53 14.38
C ILE A 112 5.90 5.93 15.78
N ARG A 113 6.26 4.67 15.94
CA ARG A 113 6.29 4.00 17.23
C ARG A 113 7.38 4.58 18.14
N GLY A 114 6.98 4.97 19.36
CA GLY A 114 7.87 5.64 20.31
C GLY A 114 7.93 7.16 20.17
N GLU A 115 7.45 7.70 19.05
CA GLU A 115 7.32 9.13 18.80
C GLU A 115 6.00 9.63 19.39
N ARG A 116 6.02 10.05 20.65
CA ARG A 116 4.81 10.34 21.43
C ARG A 116 3.85 11.32 20.74
N VAL A 117 4.37 12.34 20.07
CA VAL A 117 3.54 13.36 19.39
C VAL A 117 2.84 12.77 18.19
N ALA A 118 3.53 11.93 17.39
CA ALA A 118 2.95 11.25 16.26
C ALA A 118 1.90 10.19 16.69
N GLU A 119 2.16 9.47 17.78
CA GLU A 119 1.19 8.55 18.36
C GLU A 119 -0.06 9.27 18.86
N GLN A 120 0.07 10.46 19.48
CA GLN A 120 -1.06 11.30 19.89
C GLN A 120 -1.86 11.79 18.69
N ALA A 121 -1.19 12.21 17.62
CA ALA A 121 -1.85 12.65 16.40
C ALA A 121 -2.61 11.49 15.71
N LEU A 122 -2.02 10.30 15.62
CA LEU A 122 -2.70 9.10 15.09
C LEU A 122 -3.91 8.72 15.95
N MET A 123 -3.79 8.79 17.28
CA MET A 123 -4.90 8.53 18.19
C MET A 123 -6.04 9.54 18.00
N ALA A 124 -5.71 10.83 17.84
CA ALA A 124 -6.68 11.88 17.58
C ALA A 124 -7.39 11.66 16.24
N LEU A 125 -6.65 11.30 15.18
CA LEU A 125 -7.21 10.95 13.88
C LEU A 125 -8.19 9.76 13.99
N TYR A 126 -7.79 8.69 14.69
CA TYR A 126 -8.66 7.54 14.93
C TYR A 126 -9.98 7.99 15.58
N ASN A 127 -9.92 8.79 16.67
CA ASN A 127 -11.10 9.28 17.37
C ASN A 127 -11.99 10.14 16.45
N THR A 128 -11.41 11.05 15.67
CA THR A 128 -12.15 11.89 14.72
C THR A 128 -12.89 11.07 13.67
N LEU A 129 -12.29 10.00 13.18
CA LEU A 129 -12.92 9.09 12.22
C LEU A 129 -14.01 8.23 12.88
N HIS A 130 -13.71 7.68 14.07
CA HIS A 130 -14.59 6.77 14.80
C HIS A 130 -15.82 7.48 15.36
N ASP A 131 -15.64 8.68 15.92
CA ASP A 131 -16.70 9.45 16.58
C ASP A 131 -17.52 10.30 15.59
N GLY A 132 -17.26 10.14 14.29
CA GLY A 132 -18.00 10.82 13.24
C GLY A 132 -19.51 10.50 13.28
N ARG A 133 -20.32 11.51 13.01
CA ARG A 133 -21.78 11.38 13.09
C ARG A 133 -22.36 10.67 11.86
N GLY A 134 -23.39 9.83 12.11
CA GLY A 134 -24.20 9.22 11.06
C GLY A 134 -23.54 8.03 10.36
N ASP A 135 -24.12 7.66 9.21
CA ASP A 135 -23.69 6.54 8.37
C ASP A 135 -22.63 6.92 7.33
N THR A 136 -22.03 8.11 7.47
CA THR A 136 -21.00 8.59 6.54
C THR A 136 -19.81 7.64 6.52
N PRO A 137 -19.44 7.08 5.35
CA PRO A 137 -18.33 6.15 5.23
C PRO A 137 -17.01 6.78 5.67
N ARG A 138 -16.36 6.21 6.67
CA ARG A 138 -15.04 6.64 7.17
C ARG A 138 -14.15 5.42 7.36
N ARG A 139 -13.13 5.32 6.56
CA ARG A 139 -12.22 4.18 6.56
C ARG A 139 -10.83 4.60 7.04
N LEU A 140 -10.28 3.85 8.00
CA LEU A 140 -8.89 3.94 8.44
C LEU A 140 -8.20 2.61 8.14
N MET A 141 -7.11 2.67 7.41
CA MET A 141 -6.22 1.53 7.18
C MET A 141 -4.85 1.85 7.76
N VAL A 142 -4.31 0.96 8.58
CA VAL A 142 -2.97 1.09 9.17
C VAL A 142 -2.15 -0.12 8.77
N ALA A 143 -1.03 0.10 8.08
CA ALA A 143 -0.11 -0.98 7.72
C ALA A 143 1.10 -1.01 8.64
N HIS A 144 1.46 -2.21 9.05
CA HIS A 144 2.56 -2.51 9.94
C HIS A 144 3.24 -3.84 9.54
N ARG A 145 4.45 -4.11 10.02
CA ARG A 145 5.12 -5.41 9.78
C ARG A 145 4.53 -6.53 10.62
N GLN A 146 4.10 -6.24 11.83
CA GLN A 146 3.68 -7.21 12.83
C GLN A 146 2.17 -7.09 13.15
N PRO A 147 1.54 -8.17 13.66
CA PRO A 147 0.18 -8.11 14.19
C PRO A 147 0.07 -7.10 15.34
N ALA A 148 -1.05 -6.37 15.43
CA ALA A 148 -1.26 -5.34 16.46
C ALA A 148 -1.15 -5.86 17.91
N VAL A 149 -1.41 -7.14 18.13
CA VAL A 149 -1.30 -7.77 19.46
C VAL A 149 0.15 -7.89 19.94
N THR A 150 1.13 -7.91 19.01
CA THR A 150 2.56 -7.99 19.32
C THR A 150 3.25 -6.64 19.35
N VAL A 151 2.55 -5.59 18.91
CA VAL A 151 3.08 -4.22 18.85
C VAL A 151 2.68 -3.45 20.10
N SER A 152 3.61 -2.66 20.64
CA SER A 152 3.35 -1.72 21.73
C SER A 152 3.79 -0.33 21.33
N PHE A 153 2.81 0.55 21.18
CA PHE A 153 3.00 2.00 21.15
C PHE A 153 3.14 2.54 22.56
N SER A 154 3.72 3.72 22.73
CA SER A 154 3.90 4.36 24.04
C SER A 154 2.57 4.71 24.71
N LEU A 155 1.54 4.97 23.91
CA LEU A 155 0.20 5.30 24.39
C LEU A 155 -0.66 4.05 24.54
N ALA A 156 -1.05 3.71 25.78
CA ALA A 156 -1.89 2.55 26.07
C ALA A 156 -3.25 2.61 25.34
N ASP A 157 -3.85 3.79 25.27
CA ASP A 157 -5.13 4.00 24.61
C ASP A 157 -5.03 3.77 23.09
N LEU A 158 -3.95 4.20 22.44
CA LEU A 158 -3.71 3.92 21.02
C LEU A 158 -3.59 2.41 20.78
N ASN A 159 -2.86 1.69 21.64
CA ASN A 159 -2.76 0.24 21.55
C ASN A 159 -4.15 -0.44 21.58
N SER A 160 -5.02 0.00 22.49
CA SER A 160 -6.37 -0.56 22.63
C SER A 160 -7.20 -0.33 21.37
N ARG A 161 -7.13 0.87 20.78
CA ARG A 161 -7.86 1.24 19.57
C ARG A 161 -7.37 0.49 18.34
N LEU A 162 -6.05 0.38 18.17
CA LEU A 162 -5.47 -0.32 17.02
C LEU A 162 -5.73 -1.84 17.09
N ARG A 163 -5.81 -2.41 18.31
CA ARG A 163 -6.20 -3.81 18.51
C ARG A 163 -7.69 -4.06 18.24
N ALA A 164 -8.53 -3.04 18.31
CA ALA A 164 -9.95 -3.14 17.98
C ALA A 164 -10.25 -3.09 16.48
N LEU A 165 -9.27 -2.74 15.64
CA LEU A 165 -9.42 -2.76 14.18
C LEU A 165 -9.62 -4.19 13.66
N ALA A 166 -10.20 -4.35 12.49
CA ALA A 166 -10.23 -5.64 11.80
C ALA A 166 -8.81 -6.01 11.32
N HIS A 167 -8.30 -7.15 11.76
CA HIS A 167 -6.91 -7.55 11.53
C HIS A 167 -6.82 -8.46 10.31
N HIS A 168 -5.96 -8.09 9.38
CA HIS A 168 -5.65 -8.88 8.19
C HIS A 168 -4.14 -9.08 8.06
N GLN A 169 -3.73 -10.34 8.03
CA GLN A 169 -2.35 -10.70 7.72
C GLN A 169 -2.23 -11.01 6.23
N LEU A 170 -1.39 -10.24 5.53
CA LEU A 170 -1.11 -10.50 4.13
C LEU A 170 -0.17 -11.69 4.00
N VAL A 171 -0.55 -12.61 3.12
CA VAL A 171 0.26 -13.77 2.74
C VAL A 171 1.19 -13.39 1.61
N SER A 172 2.47 -13.74 1.75
CA SER A 172 3.47 -13.51 0.71
C SER A 172 3.19 -14.36 -0.53
N LEU A 173 3.53 -13.83 -1.70
CA LEU A 173 3.28 -14.47 -2.98
C LEU A 173 4.08 -15.77 -3.13
N ASN A 174 3.44 -16.84 -3.60
CA ASN A 174 4.09 -18.06 -4.07
C ASN A 174 4.72 -17.88 -5.46
N ASP A 175 5.42 -18.88 -5.98
CA ASP A 175 6.10 -18.77 -7.27
C ASP A 175 5.14 -18.57 -8.47
N PRO A 176 3.98 -19.25 -8.58
CA PRO A 176 2.94 -18.92 -9.55
C PRO A 176 2.48 -17.45 -9.50
N ASP A 177 2.20 -16.94 -8.30
CA ASP A 177 1.76 -15.55 -8.11
C ASP A 177 2.86 -14.56 -8.50
N LYS A 178 4.12 -14.82 -8.13
CA LYS A 178 5.28 -14.02 -8.57
C LYS A 178 5.42 -14.00 -10.09
N SER A 179 5.21 -15.16 -10.75
CA SER A 179 5.18 -15.24 -12.21
C SER A 179 4.14 -14.28 -12.80
N GLN A 180 2.94 -14.27 -12.22
CA GLN A 180 1.86 -13.38 -12.66
C GLN A 180 2.22 -11.91 -12.46
N VAL A 181 2.77 -11.53 -11.28
CA VAL A 181 3.25 -10.15 -11.03
C VAL A 181 4.27 -9.72 -12.07
N LEU A 182 5.28 -10.57 -12.36
CA LEU A 182 6.32 -10.26 -13.34
C LEU A 182 5.73 -10.03 -14.74
N ARG A 183 4.75 -10.85 -15.15
CA ARG A 183 4.06 -10.69 -16.45
C ARG A 183 3.27 -9.39 -16.52
N ILE A 184 2.42 -9.12 -15.51
CA ILE A 184 1.64 -7.87 -15.44
C ILE A 184 2.58 -6.66 -15.53
N ARG A 185 3.67 -6.68 -14.78
CA ARG A 185 4.64 -5.57 -14.77
C ARG A 185 5.40 -5.41 -16.09
N ALA A 186 5.71 -6.52 -16.77
CA ALA A 186 6.33 -6.50 -18.09
C ALA A 186 5.36 -5.97 -19.16
N GLU A 187 4.12 -6.42 -19.15
CA GLU A 187 3.06 -5.97 -20.07
C GLU A 187 2.78 -4.47 -19.91
N GLN A 188 2.74 -3.96 -18.68
CA GLN A 188 2.63 -2.52 -18.41
C GLN A 188 3.79 -1.70 -19.02
N ARG A 189 4.96 -2.32 -19.21
CA ARG A 189 6.14 -1.73 -19.87
C ARG A 189 6.20 -2.00 -21.38
N GLY A 190 5.19 -2.66 -21.93
CA GLY A 190 5.06 -2.91 -23.37
C GLY A 190 5.86 -4.10 -23.89
N TYR A 191 6.26 -5.06 -23.05
CA TYR A 191 6.91 -6.28 -23.49
C TYR A 191 6.35 -7.54 -22.82
N HIS A 192 6.49 -8.66 -23.51
CA HIS A 192 5.99 -9.95 -23.05
C HIS A 192 7.12 -10.84 -22.52
N LEU A 193 6.89 -11.49 -21.38
CA LEU A 193 7.77 -12.49 -20.80
C LEU A 193 7.32 -13.89 -21.22
N SER A 194 8.19 -14.62 -21.93
CA SER A 194 7.92 -16.02 -22.24
C SER A 194 8.03 -16.91 -21.00
N ASP A 195 7.33 -18.06 -21.03
CA ASP A 195 7.34 -19.04 -19.92
C ASP A 195 8.77 -19.45 -19.55
N SER A 196 9.59 -19.73 -20.52
CA SER A 196 10.98 -20.14 -20.31
C SER A 196 11.83 -19.10 -19.61
N VAL A 197 11.58 -17.82 -19.85
CA VAL A 197 12.27 -16.70 -19.16
C VAL A 197 11.83 -16.62 -17.72
N VAL A 198 10.52 -16.65 -17.46
CA VAL A 198 9.96 -16.56 -16.10
C VAL A 198 10.39 -17.76 -15.26
N GLU A 199 10.25 -18.99 -15.78
CA GLU A 199 10.69 -20.20 -15.07
C GLU A 199 12.18 -20.19 -14.75
N TYR A 200 13.02 -19.79 -15.71
CA TYR A 200 14.46 -19.65 -15.46
C TYR A 200 14.72 -18.62 -14.36
N TRP A 201 14.07 -17.48 -14.43
CA TRP A 201 14.23 -16.37 -13.49
C TRP A 201 13.82 -16.75 -12.06
N LEU A 202 12.62 -17.31 -11.88
CA LEU A 202 12.16 -17.76 -10.57
C LEU A 202 13.02 -18.88 -9.96
N ARG A 203 13.61 -19.73 -10.82
CA ARG A 203 14.49 -20.82 -10.37
C ARG A 203 15.90 -20.34 -9.99
N ARG A 204 16.44 -19.32 -10.64
CA ARG A 204 17.83 -18.87 -10.49
C ARG A 204 18.00 -17.51 -9.84
N GLY A 205 16.98 -16.66 -9.95
CA GLY A 205 16.96 -15.32 -9.40
C GLY A 205 16.65 -15.27 -7.90
N PRO A 206 16.51 -14.05 -7.37
CA PRO A 206 16.20 -13.82 -5.97
C PRO A 206 14.81 -14.35 -5.60
N ARG A 207 14.62 -14.70 -4.33
CA ARG A 207 13.34 -15.19 -3.82
C ARG A 207 12.34 -14.09 -3.49
N GLY A 208 12.83 -12.91 -3.13
CA GLY A 208 12.00 -11.74 -2.80
C GLY A 208 11.42 -11.10 -4.05
N ILE A 209 10.14 -10.76 -4.00
CA ILE A 209 9.45 -10.08 -5.12
C ILE A 209 10.00 -8.66 -5.36
N ASP A 210 10.47 -7.98 -4.32
CA ASP A 210 11.14 -6.68 -4.38
C ASP A 210 12.36 -6.72 -5.30
N ARG A 211 13.21 -7.73 -5.09
CA ARG A 211 14.42 -7.92 -5.90
C ARG A 211 14.11 -8.33 -7.34
N LEU A 212 13.09 -9.17 -7.51
CA LEU A 212 12.62 -9.55 -8.85
C LEU A 212 12.09 -8.32 -9.61
N LEU A 213 11.37 -7.41 -8.95
CA LEU A 213 10.90 -6.17 -9.55
C LEU A 213 12.04 -5.19 -9.84
N ALA A 214 13.01 -5.06 -8.95
CA ALA A 214 14.21 -4.25 -9.19
C ALA A 214 15.04 -4.80 -10.37
N ASP A 215 15.16 -6.11 -10.49
CA ASP A 215 15.81 -6.76 -11.64
C ASP A 215 15.01 -6.53 -12.95
N LEU A 216 13.67 -6.50 -12.87
CA LEU A 216 12.83 -6.16 -14.02
C LEU A 216 13.11 -4.74 -14.52
N GLU A 217 13.30 -3.78 -13.62
CA GLU A 217 13.68 -2.40 -13.98
C GLU A 217 15.06 -2.33 -14.66
N ARG A 218 16.03 -3.11 -14.18
CA ARG A 218 17.34 -3.21 -14.82
C ARG A 218 17.25 -3.82 -16.21
N LEU A 219 16.41 -4.83 -16.40
CA LEU A 219 16.16 -5.46 -17.69
C LEU A 219 15.45 -4.51 -18.65
N ASP A 220 14.50 -3.73 -18.16
CA ASP A 220 13.80 -2.72 -18.95
C ASP A 220 14.78 -1.67 -19.52
N ALA A 221 15.64 -1.11 -18.67
CA ALA A 221 16.69 -0.21 -19.11
C ALA A 221 17.61 -0.82 -20.19
N ALA A 222 17.97 -2.10 -20.06
CA ALA A 222 18.80 -2.80 -21.03
C ALA A 222 18.05 -3.12 -22.34
N THR A 223 16.76 -3.45 -22.29
CA THR A 223 15.94 -3.72 -23.49
C THR A 223 15.66 -2.47 -24.31
N LEU A 224 15.41 -1.33 -23.65
CA LEU A 224 15.25 -0.03 -24.30
C LEU A 224 16.51 0.38 -25.06
N GLN A 225 17.71 0.15 -24.49
CA GLN A 225 18.97 0.45 -25.15
C GLN A 225 19.24 -0.43 -26.38
N HIS A 226 18.80 -1.68 -26.35
CA HIS A 226 19.16 -2.68 -27.37
C HIS A 226 18.03 -3.05 -28.32
N LYS A 227 16.78 -2.54 -28.14
CA LYS A 227 15.58 -2.93 -28.92
C LYS A 227 15.44 -4.46 -29.07
N ARG A 228 15.75 -5.23 -28.03
CA ARG A 228 15.79 -6.70 -28.03
C ARG A 228 14.66 -7.28 -27.22
N LEU A 229 14.15 -8.43 -27.69
CA LEU A 229 13.23 -9.24 -26.89
C LEU A 229 13.94 -9.74 -25.62
N LEU A 230 13.21 -9.80 -24.53
CA LEU A 230 13.72 -10.31 -23.27
C LEU A 230 13.85 -11.83 -23.38
N THR A 231 15.07 -12.32 -23.36
CA THR A 231 15.43 -13.74 -23.52
C THR A 231 16.27 -14.22 -22.35
N VAL A 232 16.35 -15.54 -22.13
CA VAL A 232 17.21 -16.12 -21.08
C VAL A 232 18.68 -15.69 -21.22
N PRO A 233 19.30 -15.66 -22.44
CA PRO A 233 20.65 -15.12 -22.60
C PRO A 233 20.79 -13.66 -22.18
N LEU A 234 19.84 -12.79 -22.51
CA LEU A 234 19.85 -11.40 -22.08
C LEU A 234 19.72 -11.29 -20.56
N LEU A 235 18.79 -12.05 -19.95
CA LEU A 235 18.63 -12.09 -18.50
C LEU A 235 19.94 -12.48 -17.80
N LYS A 236 20.64 -13.53 -18.30
CA LYS A 236 21.96 -13.93 -17.79
C LYS A 236 22.99 -12.81 -17.91
N SER A 237 23.03 -12.14 -19.04
CA SER A 237 24.06 -11.11 -19.30
C SER A 237 23.85 -9.85 -18.45
N VAL A 238 22.60 -9.49 -18.14
CA VAL A 238 22.27 -8.27 -17.39
C VAL A 238 22.28 -8.52 -15.88
N LEU A 239 21.76 -9.66 -15.44
CA LEU A 239 21.56 -9.96 -14.02
C LEU A 239 22.65 -10.88 -13.43
N GLY A 240 23.39 -11.62 -14.26
CA GLY A 240 24.49 -12.48 -13.82
C GLY A 240 24.06 -13.83 -13.24
N TYR A 241 22.86 -14.35 -13.58
CA TYR A 241 22.33 -15.61 -13.04
C TYR A 241 22.71 -16.86 -13.85
#